data_4a4adbb8c80e655605be597e456fd2ad
#
_entry.id   4a4adbb8c80e655605be597e456fd2ad
#
_cell.length_a   1.000
_cell.length_b   1.000
_cell.length_c   1.000
_cell.angle_alpha   90.00
_cell.angle_beta   90.00
_cell.angle_gamma   90.00
#
_symmetry.space_group_name_H-M   'P 1'
#
loop_
_entity.id
_entity.type
_entity.pdbx_description
1 polymer ?
#
loop_
_entity_poly.entity_id
_entity_poly.type
_entity_poly.pdbx_seq_one_letter_code
_entity_poly.pdbx_strand_id
1 'polypeptide(L)' 'MDKTAAGRMEYLVDFLNKCCDEYYNGSTPSLSDAEYDRLFDELEELENKTGVILPDSPTQR' A
#
# COMPACT_ATOMS: atom_id res chain seq x y z
N MET A 1 10.83 -14.51 -6.09
CA MET A 1 11.58 -14.34 -4.86
C MET A 1 10.75 -13.79 -3.75
N ASP A 2 10.63 -14.57 -2.72
CA ASP A 2 9.79 -14.20 -1.59
C ASP A 2 10.27 -12.93 -0.93
N LYS A 3 11.59 -12.78 -0.84
CA LYS A 3 12.20 -11.60 -0.26
C LYS A 3 11.79 -10.33 -1.00
N THR A 4 11.71 -10.41 -2.32
CA THR A 4 11.31 -9.27 -3.15
C THR A 4 9.84 -8.93 -2.93
N ALA A 5 8.98 -9.94 -2.85
CA ALA A 5 7.56 -9.70 -2.62
C ALA A 5 7.31 -9.07 -1.25
N ALA A 6 7.97 -9.57 -0.22
CA ALA A 6 7.83 -9.01 1.13
C ALA A 6 8.30 -7.55 1.18
N GLY A 7 9.44 -7.26 0.56
CA GLY A 7 9.95 -5.90 0.51
C GLY A 7 9.01 -4.96 -0.24
N ARG A 8 8.45 -5.45 -1.34
CA ARG A 8 7.49 -4.66 -2.11
C ARG A 8 6.22 -4.38 -1.30
N MET A 9 5.73 -5.38 -0.57
CA MET A 9 4.56 -5.21 0.29
C MET A 9 4.80 -4.16 1.37
N GLU A 10 5.95 -4.21 2.03
CA GLU A 10 6.30 -3.22 3.05
C GLU A 10 6.36 -1.81 2.46
N TYR A 11 6.96 -1.69 1.29
CA TYR A 11 7.05 -0.41 0.60
C TYR A 11 5.65 0.14 0.29
N LEU A 12 4.77 -0.70 -0.24
CA LEU A 12 3.42 -0.30 -0.60
C LEU A 12 2.61 0.10 0.64
N VAL A 13 2.73 -0.66 1.72
CA VAL A 13 2.03 -0.35 2.96
C VAL A 13 2.46 1.02 3.49
N ASP A 14 3.77 1.25 3.57
CA ASP A 14 4.30 2.52 4.05
C ASP A 14 3.88 3.69 3.16
N PHE A 15 4.00 3.49 1.86
CA PHE A 15 3.70 4.55 0.91
C PHE A 15 2.22 4.90 0.92
N LEU A 16 1.35 3.90 0.90
CA LEU A 16 -0.09 4.13 0.90
C LEU A 16 -0.55 4.76 2.21
N ASN A 17 0.01 4.34 3.33
CA ASN A 17 -0.30 4.94 4.62
C ASN A 17 0.14 6.39 4.68
N LYS A 18 1.30 6.68 4.12
CA LYS A 18 1.80 8.06 4.06
C LYS A 18 0.87 8.93 3.21
N CYS A 19 0.38 8.41 2.09
CA CYS A 19 -0.56 9.15 1.25
C CYS A 19 -1.85 9.44 2.01
N CYS A 20 -2.34 8.49 2.80
CA CYS A 20 -3.53 8.71 3.62
C CYS A 20 -3.29 9.81 4.65
N ASP A 21 -2.14 9.79 5.31
CA ASP A 21 -1.79 10.81 6.29
C ASP A 21 -1.74 12.20 5.66
N GLU A 22 -1.14 12.30 4.49
CA GLU A 22 -1.08 13.56 3.76
C GLU A 22 -2.48 14.08 3.43
N TYR A 23 -3.35 13.18 3.03
CA TYR A 23 -4.71 13.53 2.69
C TYR A 23 -5.47 14.06 3.91
N TYR A 24 -5.33 13.37 5.06
CA TYR A 24 -6.00 13.78 6.30
C TYR A 24 -5.47 15.09 6.83
N ASN A 25 -4.21 15.39 6.61
CA ASN A 25 -3.61 16.63 7.07
C ASN A 25 -3.89 17.81 6.14
N GLY A 26 -4.66 17.59 5.08
CA GLY A 26 -5.02 18.65 4.15
C GLY A 26 -3.94 18.97 3.14
N SER A 27 -2.89 18.17 3.11
CA SER A 27 -1.82 18.32 2.12
C SER A 27 -2.21 17.65 0.81
N THR A 28 -1.57 18.08 -0.27
CA THR A 28 -1.76 17.43 -1.56
C THR A 28 -1.08 16.06 -1.52
N PRO A 29 -1.83 14.97 -1.79
CA PRO A 29 -1.23 13.64 -1.80
C PRO A 29 -0.15 13.51 -2.88
N SER A 30 0.83 12.66 -2.63
CA SER A 30 1.91 12.41 -3.57
C SER A 30 1.43 11.66 -4.82
N LEU A 31 0.27 11.02 -4.74
CA LEU A 31 -0.30 10.23 -5.83
C LEU A 31 -1.68 10.74 -6.22
N SER A 32 -2.02 10.57 -7.49
CA SER A 32 -3.40 10.76 -7.94
C SER A 32 -4.24 9.59 -7.47
N ASP A 33 -5.57 9.76 -7.49
CA ASP A 33 -6.50 8.69 -7.10
C ASP A 33 -6.27 7.42 -7.93
N ALA A 34 -6.04 7.58 -9.22
CA ALA A 34 -5.83 6.44 -10.11
C ALA A 34 -4.55 5.69 -9.75
N GLU A 35 -3.50 6.42 -9.42
CA GLU A 35 -2.24 5.79 -9.02
C GLU A 35 -2.37 5.11 -7.66
N TYR A 36 -3.07 5.73 -6.73
CA TYR A 36 -3.33 5.14 -5.43
C TYR A 36 -4.06 3.81 -5.60
N ASP A 37 -5.13 3.80 -6.39
CA ASP A 37 -5.90 2.58 -6.64
C ASP A 37 -5.05 1.48 -7.25
N ARG A 38 -4.18 1.85 -8.18
CA ARG A 38 -3.30 0.87 -8.83
C ARG A 38 -2.35 0.23 -7.83
N LEU A 39 -1.74 1.02 -6.98
CA LEU A 39 -0.83 0.50 -5.96
C LEU A 39 -1.57 -0.29 -4.89
N PHE A 40 -2.77 0.15 -4.55
CA PHE A 40 -3.62 -0.57 -3.62
C PHE A 40 -3.96 -1.96 -4.17
N ASP A 41 -4.33 -2.04 -5.44
CA ASP A 41 -4.63 -3.31 -6.10
C ASP A 41 -3.40 -4.21 -6.12
N GLU A 42 -2.23 -3.64 -6.38
CA GLU A 42 -0.99 -4.40 -6.36
C GLU A 42 -0.72 -5.01 -4.99
N LEU A 43 -0.91 -4.22 -3.94
CA LEU A 43 -0.72 -4.70 -2.57
C LEU A 43 -1.69 -5.82 -2.25
N GLU A 44 -2.96 -5.65 -2.62
CA GLU A 44 -3.99 -6.65 -2.40
C GLU A 44 -3.64 -7.95 -3.12
N GLU A 45 -3.18 -7.85 -4.34
CA GLU A 45 -2.77 -9.00 -5.12
C GLU A 45 -1.59 -9.73 -4.47
N LEU A 46 -0.61 -8.98 -3.99
CA LEU A 46 0.54 -9.57 -3.29
C LEU A 46 0.10 -10.28 -2.01
N GLU A 47 -0.84 -9.69 -1.28
CA GLU A 47 -1.36 -10.33 -0.07
C GLU A 47 -2.03 -11.66 -0.40
N ASN A 48 -2.82 -11.70 -1.45
CA ASN A 48 -3.47 -12.92 -1.88
C ASN A 48 -2.47 -13.97 -2.37
N LYS A 49 -1.45 -13.51 -3.08
CA LYS A 49 -0.46 -14.40 -3.68
C LYS A 49 0.47 -15.01 -2.64
N THR A 50 0.89 -14.22 -1.66
CA THR A 50 1.83 -14.68 -0.63
C THR A 50 1.14 -15.25 0.59
N GLY A 51 -0.11 -14.92 0.80
CA GLY A 51 -0.85 -15.32 2.01
C GLY A 51 -0.42 -14.53 3.24
N VAL A 52 0.37 -13.49 3.06
CA VAL A 52 0.87 -12.66 4.17
C VAL A 52 0.16 -11.31 4.14
N ILE A 53 -0.36 -10.88 5.29
CA ILE A 53 -0.99 -9.57 5.43
C ILE A 53 -0.27 -8.83 6.54
N LEU A 54 0.31 -7.69 6.20
CA LEU A 54 1.02 -6.88 7.18
C LEU A 54 0.04 -6.19 8.12
N PRO A 55 0.39 -6.02 9.41
CA PRO A 55 -0.54 -5.45 10.39
C PRO A 55 -0.99 -4.03 10.06
N ASP A 56 -0.15 -3.26 9.38
CA ASP A 56 -0.45 -1.88 9.03
C ASP A 56 -1.05 -1.72 7.64
N SER A 57 -1.37 -2.82 6.98
CA SER A 57 -1.84 -2.78 5.60
C SER A 57 -3.16 -2.00 5.47
N PRO A 58 -3.23 -1.02 4.57
CA PRO A 58 -4.46 -0.26 4.36
C PRO A 58 -5.59 -1.11 3.79
N THR A 59 -5.30 -2.28 3.25
CA THR A 59 -6.34 -3.17 2.73
C THR A 59 -7.19 -3.76 3.85
N GLN A 60 -6.73 -3.66 5.10
CA GLN A 60 -7.42 -4.23 6.25
C GLN A 60 -8.24 -3.20 7.04
N ARG A 61 -8.26 -1.99 6.59
CA ARG A 61 -9.02 -0.92 7.25
C ARG A 61 -10.42 -0.79 6.69
#